data_f70bd3934eb5cd7fd23e775293d9f0ed
#
_entry.id   f70bd3934eb5cd7fd23e775293d9f0ed
#
_cell.length_a   1.000
_cell.length_b   1.000
_cell.length_c   1.000
_cell.angle_alpha   90.00
_cell.angle_beta   90.00
_cell.angle_gamma   90.00
#
_symmetry.space_group_name_H-M   'P 1'
#
loop_
_entity.id
_entity.type
_entity.pdbx_description
1 polymer ?
#
loop_
_entity_poly.entity_id
_entity_poly.type
_entity_poly.pdbx_seq_one_letter_code
_entity_poly.pdbx_strand_id
1 'polypeptide(L)'
;MNFLLINFFLISLLLVTTFFIFKTTSLISIVALTGAFTLLCSAIYVNLDAVDVAFTEAAVGSGISTILMVMAAAKLPEGKKNKLINLFPSIILAVAISLILIIIIANLPLLGDPNAPIHLHVVPEYLKESKDFFHIPNVVTNILASYRGFDTLGETIVIFTAGLGAVSYTHLTLPTSVI
;
A
#
# COMPACT_ATOMS: atom_id res chain seq x y z
N MET A 1 -17.33 6.50 -20.33
CA MET A 1 -16.88 5.24 -21.00
C MET A 1 -15.39 4.98 -20.82
N ASN A 2 -14.55 5.99 -20.95
CA ASN A 2 -13.08 5.82 -20.81
C ASN A 2 -12.63 5.44 -19.38
N PHE A 3 -13.27 5.95 -18.35
CA PHE A 3 -12.93 5.67 -16.93
C PHE A 3 -13.01 4.16 -16.59
N LEU A 4 -14.12 3.51 -16.93
CA LEU A 4 -14.28 2.07 -16.68
C LEU A 4 -13.31 1.22 -17.48
N LEU A 5 -13.04 1.59 -18.74
CA LEU A 5 -12.08 0.88 -19.58
C LEU A 5 -10.66 0.98 -19.04
N ILE A 6 -10.25 2.17 -18.59
CA ILE A 6 -8.92 2.38 -17.98
C ILE A 6 -8.79 1.53 -16.71
N ASN A 7 -9.78 1.56 -15.82
CA ASN A 7 -9.77 0.76 -14.60
C ASN A 7 -9.72 -0.75 -14.92
N PHE A 8 -10.53 -1.22 -15.86
CA PHE A 8 -10.50 -2.62 -16.26
C PHE A 8 -9.12 -3.04 -16.78
N PHE A 9 -8.50 -2.20 -17.60
CA PHE A 9 -7.15 -2.44 -18.12
C PHE A 9 -6.10 -2.47 -17.00
N LEU A 10 -6.12 -1.49 -16.09
CA LEU A 10 -5.18 -1.43 -14.96
C LEU A 10 -5.35 -2.63 -14.01
N ILE A 11 -6.58 -3.01 -13.69
CA ILE A 11 -6.87 -4.20 -12.87
C ILE A 11 -6.38 -5.48 -13.55
N SER A 12 -6.56 -5.59 -14.87
CA SER A 12 -6.05 -6.75 -15.60
C SER A 12 -4.52 -6.84 -15.56
N LEU A 13 -3.82 -5.71 -15.65
CA LEU A 13 -2.37 -5.64 -15.46
C LEU A 13 -1.95 -6.02 -14.03
N LEU A 14 -2.70 -5.59 -13.01
CA LEU A 14 -2.45 -6.02 -11.62
C LEU A 14 -2.58 -7.53 -11.44
N LEU A 15 -3.58 -8.15 -12.05
CA LEU A 15 -3.73 -9.61 -12.01
C LEU A 15 -2.57 -10.31 -12.70
N VAL A 16 -2.12 -9.80 -13.85
CA VAL A 16 -0.96 -10.33 -14.57
C VAL A 16 0.32 -10.19 -13.76
N THR A 17 0.59 -9.02 -13.20
CA THR A 17 1.79 -8.81 -12.35
C THR A 17 1.77 -9.71 -11.12
N THR A 18 0.63 -9.85 -10.45
CA THR A 18 0.44 -10.75 -9.31
C THR A 18 0.74 -12.21 -9.71
N PHE A 19 0.23 -12.66 -10.85
CA PHE A 19 0.52 -14.01 -11.35
C PHE A 19 2.03 -14.21 -11.56
N PHE A 20 2.74 -13.25 -12.14
CA PHE A 20 4.19 -13.35 -12.33
C PHE A 20 4.97 -13.31 -11.00
N ILE A 21 4.54 -12.53 -10.00
CA ILE A 21 5.14 -12.55 -8.66
C ILE A 21 5.09 -13.96 -8.07
N PHE A 22 3.97 -14.67 -8.16
CA PHE A 22 3.85 -16.04 -7.65
C PHE A 22 4.66 -17.07 -8.45
N LYS A 23 4.90 -16.83 -9.73
CA LYS A 23 5.67 -17.74 -10.61
C LYS A 23 7.17 -17.55 -10.49
N THR A 24 7.62 -16.36 -10.11
CA THR A 24 9.03 -15.98 -10.09
C THR A 24 9.70 -16.49 -8.82
N THR A 25 10.92 -17.01 -8.95
CA THR A 25 11.73 -17.52 -7.83
C THR A 25 12.91 -16.60 -7.48
N SER A 26 13.31 -15.72 -8.38
CA SER A 26 14.38 -14.75 -8.18
C SER A 26 13.90 -13.60 -7.28
N LEU A 27 14.58 -13.35 -6.17
CA LEU A 27 14.25 -12.28 -5.23
C LEU A 27 14.25 -10.90 -5.90
N ILE A 28 15.23 -10.62 -6.72
CA ILE A 28 15.35 -9.33 -7.43
C ILE A 28 14.16 -9.15 -8.38
N SER A 29 13.77 -10.20 -9.11
CA SER A 29 12.61 -10.14 -10.00
C SER A 29 11.30 -9.96 -9.25
N ILE A 30 11.14 -10.60 -8.07
CA ILE A 30 9.98 -10.40 -7.19
C ILE A 30 9.90 -8.94 -6.74
N VAL A 31 11.01 -8.36 -6.29
CA VAL A 31 11.06 -6.96 -5.87
C VAL A 31 10.72 -6.01 -7.01
N ALA A 32 11.27 -6.24 -8.21
CA ALA A 32 10.96 -5.42 -9.39
C ALA A 32 9.47 -5.51 -9.77
N LEU A 33 8.90 -6.72 -9.76
CA LEU A 33 7.47 -6.92 -10.03
C LEU A 33 6.58 -6.28 -8.94
N THR A 34 6.99 -6.31 -7.68
CA THR A 34 6.28 -5.65 -6.58
C THR A 34 6.30 -4.13 -6.77
N GLY A 35 7.45 -3.55 -7.18
CA GLY A 35 7.54 -2.14 -7.53
C GLY A 35 6.63 -1.75 -8.71
N ALA A 36 6.54 -2.61 -9.74
CA ALA A 36 5.60 -2.41 -10.85
C ALA A 36 4.14 -2.50 -10.39
N PHE A 37 3.82 -3.44 -9.49
CA PHE A 37 2.49 -3.58 -8.89
C PHE A 37 2.06 -2.31 -8.16
N THR A 38 2.94 -1.73 -7.32
CA THR A 38 2.65 -0.48 -6.58
C THR A 38 2.48 0.72 -7.52
N LEU A 39 3.23 0.80 -8.62
CA LEU A 39 3.00 1.82 -9.65
C LEU A 39 1.63 1.68 -10.32
N LEU A 40 1.18 0.47 -10.59
CA LEU A 40 -0.16 0.22 -11.14
C LEU A 40 -1.25 0.60 -10.13
N CYS A 41 -1.06 0.32 -8.84
CA CYS A 41 -1.95 0.80 -7.77
C CYS A 41 -2.02 2.33 -7.75
N SER A 42 -0.86 3.00 -7.81
CA SER A 42 -0.80 4.46 -7.90
C SER A 42 -1.58 5.00 -9.11
N ALA A 43 -1.44 4.38 -10.28
CA ALA A 43 -2.20 4.77 -11.47
C ALA A 43 -3.72 4.60 -11.30
N ILE A 44 -4.16 3.56 -10.59
CA ILE A 44 -5.57 3.38 -10.24
C ILE A 44 -6.03 4.49 -9.30
N TYR A 45 -5.24 4.85 -8.28
CA TYR A 45 -5.58 5.92 -7.35
C TYR A 45 -5.69 7.28 -8.04
N VAL A 46 -4.82 7.58 -9.02
CA VAL A 46 -4.97 8.78 -9.86
C VAL A 46 -6.30 8.76 -10.61
N ASN A 47 -6.67 7.62 -11.20
CA ASN A 47 -7.91 7.49 -11.95
C ASN A 47 -9.16 7.55 -11.05
N LEU A 48 -9.02 7.30 -9.76
CA LEU A 48 -10.07 7.43 -8.74
C LEU A 48 -10.07 8.82 -8.05
N ASP A 49 -9.35 9.80 -8.59
CA ASP A 49 -9.17 11.15 -8.04
C ASP A 49 -8.52 11.19 -6.64
N ALA A 50 -7.88 10.10 -6.21
CA ALA A 50 -7.14 10.00 -4.94
C ALA A 50 -5.65 10.34 -5.16
N VAL A 51 -5.37 11.54 -5.62
CA VAL A 51 -4.03 11.97 -6.11
C VAL A 51 -2.98 11.95 -5.00
N ASP A 52 -3.33 12.36 -3.78
CA ASP A 52 -2.40 12.35 -2.63
C ASP A 52 -1.94 10.93 -2.28
N VAL A 53 -2.88 9.98 -2.26
CA VAL A 53 -2.57 8.57 -2.03
C VAL A 53 -1.73 8.00 -3.17
N ALA A 54 -2.03 8.40 -4.41
CA ALA A 54 -1.27 7.98 -5.58
C ALA A 54 0.20 8.42 -5.51
N PHE A 55 0.47 9.66 -5.10
CA PHE A 55 1.84 10.16 -4.95
C PHE A 55 2.60 9.47 -3.81
N THR A 56 1.97 9.25 -2.67
CA THR A 56 2.59 8.52 -1.56
C THR A 56 2.91 7.07 -1.92
N GLU A 57 1.98 6.39 -2.59
CA GLU A 57 2.20 5.03 -3.09
C GLU A 57 3.33 4.96 -4.12
N ALA A 58 3.38 5.90 -5.07
CA ALA A 58 4.46 5.96 -6.04
C ALA A 58 5.82 6.25 -5.39
N ALA A 59 5.90 7.23 -4.48
CA ALA A 59 7.15 7.63 -3.85
C ALA A 59 7.69 6.58 -2.88
N VAL A 60 6.85 6.04 -2.02
CA VAL A 60 7.26 5.09 -0.98
C VAL A 60 7.22 3.66 -1.49
N GLY A 61 6.10 3.23 -2.07
CA GLY A 61 5.89 1.85 -2.50
C GLY A 61 6.79 1.45 -3.66
N SER A 62 6.71 2.18 -4.77
CA SER A 62 7.52 1.86 -5.95
C SER A 62 8.94 2.43 -5.90
N GLY A 63 9.14 3.55 -5.21
CA GLY A 63 10.43 4.23 -5.12
C GLY A 63 11.29 3.67 -3.98
N ILE A 64 11.15 4.25 -2.80
CA ILE A 64 12.05 4.01 -1.65
C ILE A 64 12.04 2.54 -1.22
N SER A 65 10.87 1.93 -1.05
CA SER A 65 10.74 0.53 -0.63
C SER A 65 11.40 -0.41 -1.61
N THR A 66 11.19 -0.20 -2.92
CA THR A 66 11.78 -1.04 -3.96
C THR A 66 13.30 -0.96 -3.95
N ILE A 67 13.89 0.25 -3.80
CA ILE A 67 15.34 0.41 -3.71
C ILE A 67 15.91 -0.32 -2.49
N LEU A 68 15.30 -0.13 -1.32
CA LEU A 68 15.74 -0.80 -0.09
C LEU A 68 15.63 -2.34 -0.20
N MET A 69 14.55 -2.83 -0.79
CA MET A 69 14.36 -4.27 -1.00
C MET A 69 15.34 -4.85 -2.02
N VAL A 70 15.68 -4.13 -3.10
CA VAL A 70 16.72 -4.55 -4.06
C VAL A 70 18.08 -4.64 -3.36
N MET A 71 18.43 -3.62 -2.55
CA MET A 71 19.67 -3.62 -1.79
C MET A 71 19.76 -4.79 -0.80
N ALA A 72 18.66 -5.13 -0.15
CA ALA A 72 18.57 -6.28 0.75
C ALA A 72 18.65 -7.60 -0.03
N ALA A 73 17.88 -7.74 -1.11
CA ALA A 73 17.85 -8.94 -1.94
C ALA A 73 19.20 -9.26 -2.58
N ALA A 74 19.97 -8.23 -2.98
CA ALA A 74 21.31 -8.39 -3.55
C ALA A 74 22.33 -9.00 -2.56
N LYS A 75 22.06 -8.91 -1.24
CA LYS A 75 22.92 -9.49 -0.19
C LYS A 75 22.48 -10.88 0.26
N LEU A 76 21.30 -11.33 -0.17
CA LEU A 76 20.77 -12.63 0.22
C LEU A 76 21.13 -13.68 -0.84
N PRO A 77 21.44 -14.92 -0.41
CA PRO A 77 21.61 -16.03 -1.35
C PRO A 77 20.30 -16.31 -2.07
N GLU A 78 20.37 -16.70 -3.34
CA GLU A 78 19.19 -17.14 -4.06
C GLU A 78 18.48 -18.27 -3.31
N GLY A 79 17.18 -18.08 -3.07
CA GLY A 79 16.37 -19.02 -2.30
C GLY A 79 16.31 -20.39 -2.98
N LYS A 80 16.59 -21.45 -2.21
CA LYS A 80 16.31 -22.81 -2.66
C LYS A 80 14.80 -22.97 -2.84
N LYS A 81 14.39 -23.62 -3.92
CA LYS A 81 12.98 -24.03 -4.11
C LYS A 81 12.50 -24.76 -2.85
N ASN A 82 11.60 -24.17 -2.10
CA ASN A 82 10.99 -24.84 -0.95
C ASN A 82 10.21 -26.07 -1.43
N LYS A 83 10.28 -27.15 -0.63
CA LYS A 83 9.38 -28.29 -0.78
C LYS A 83 7.94 -27.80 -0.80
N LEU A 84 7.10 -28.47 -1.59
CA LEU A 84 5.67 -28.23 -1.68
C LEU A 84 5.07 -28.10 -0.26
N ILE A 85 4.80 -26.88 0.14
CA ILE A 85 3.97 -26.61 1.30
C ILE A 85 2.57 -27.08 0.93
N ASN A 86 1.87 -27.71 1.86
CA ASN A 86 0.49 -28.09 1.63
C ASN A 86 -0.35 -26.81 1.41
N LEU A 87 -0.70 -26.54 0.16
CA LEU A 87 -1.40 -25.32 -0.26
C LEU A 87 -2.86 -25.28 0.19
N PHE A 88 -3.41 -26.41 0.61
CA PHE A 88 -4.82 -26.56 0.94
C PHE A 88 -5.30 -25.58 2.04
N PRO A 89 -4.64 -25.46 3.21
CA PRO A 89 -5.06 -24.49 4.22
C PRO A 89 -4.91 -23.04 3.77
N SER A 90 -3.90 -22.73 2.97
CA SER A 90 -3.70 -21.39 2.43
C SER A 90 -4.81 -20.98 1.43
N ILE A 91 -5.26 -21.93 0.60
CA ILE A 91 -6.36 -21.70 -0.34
C ILE A 91 -7.67 -21.47 0.43
N ILE A 92 -7.96 -22.28 1.45
CA ILE A 92 -9.16 -22.11 2.29
C ILE A 92 -9.16 -20.71 2.92
N LEU A 93 -8.04 -20.31 3.51
CA LEU A 93 -7.92 -19.00 4.15
C LEU A 93 -8.11 -17.87 3.13
N ALA A 94 -7.48 -17.97 1.97
CA ALA A 94 -7.62 -16.96 0.90
C ALA A 94 -9.08 -16.85 0.42
N VAL A 95 -9.76 -17.98 0.21
CA VAL A 95 -11.17 -18.00 -0.19
C VAL A 95 -12.07 -17.40 0.90
N ALA A 96 -11.83 -17.75 2.16
CA ALA A 96 -12.60 -17.21 3.28
C ALA A 96 -12.45 -15.68 3.38
N ILE A 97 -11.23 -15.15 3.30
CA ILE A 97 -10.97 -13.70 3.30
C ILE A 97 -11.64 -13.05 2.09
N SER A 98 -11.52 -13.64 0.89
CA SER A 98 -12.14 -13.09 -0.32
C SER A 98 -13.67 -13.02 -0.22
N LEU A 99 -14.31 -14.03 0.35
CA LEU A 99 -15.76 -14.03 0.57
C LEU A 99 -16.18 -12.92 1.55
N ILE A 100 -15.44 -12.75 2.66
CA ILE A 100 -15.69 -11.68 3.62
C ILE A 100 -15.57 -10.31 2.94
N LEU A 101 -14.52 -10.09 2.16
CA LEU A 101 -14.32 -8.84 1.42
C LEU A 101 -15.44 -8.57 0.41
N ILE A 102 -15.89 -9.58 -0.34
CA ILE A 102 -17.01 -9.45 -1.28
C ILE A 102 -18.29 -9.01 -0.55
N ILE A 103 -18.58 -9.63 0.60
CA ILE A 103 -19.75 -9.26 1.41
C ILE A 103 -19.65 -7.81 1.89
N ILE A 104 -18.48 -7.38 2.37
CA ILE A 104 -18.26 -6.00 2.82
C ILE A 104 -18.45 -5.03 1.65
N ILE A 105 -17.82 -5.28 0.51
CA ILE A 105 -17.90 -4.41 -0.66
C ILE A 105 -19.33 -4.30 -1.20
N ALA A 106 -20.09 -5.40 -1.19
CA ALA A 106 -21.48 -5.41 -1.64
C ALA A 106 -22.41 -4.54 -0.78
N ASN A 107 -22.01 -4.25 0.46
CA ASN A 107 -22.77 -3.38 1.38
C ASN A 107 -22.27 -1.93 1.42
N LEU A 108 -21.22 -1.60 0.66
CA LEU A 108 -20.74 -0.22 0.54
C LEU A 108 -21.67 0.62 -0.34
N PRO A 109 -21.81 1.94 -0.07
CA PRO A 109 -22.48 2.87 -0.97
C PRO A 109 -21.84 2.83 -2.37
N LEU A 110 -22.63 3.16 -3.37
CA LEU A 110 -22.11 3.24 -4.75
C LEU A 110 -21.03 4.33 -4.84
N LEU A 111 -20.01 4.07 -5.66
CA LEU A 111 -18.96 5.04 -5.92
C LEU A 111 -19.56 6.30 -6.56
N GLY A 112 -19.29 7.46 -5.94
CA GLY A 112 -19.80 8.75 -6.41
C GLY A 112 -21.23 9.08 -5.97
N ASP A 113 -21.84 8.31 -5.06
CA ASP A 113 -23.14 8.65 -4.50
C ASP A 113 -23.03 9.90 -3.60
N PRO A 114 -23.69 11.02 -3.97
CA PRO A 114 -23.63 12.25 -3.18
C PRO A 114 -24.32 12.12 -1.80
N ASN A 115 -25.17 11.10 -1.62
CA ASN A 115 -25.85 10.83 -0.36
C ASN A 115 -25.12 9.78 0.49
N ALA A 116 -23.91 9.37 0.10
CA ALA A 116 -23.12 8.45 0.90
C ALA A 116 -22.82 9.06 2.28
N PRO A 117 -22.79 8.27 3.36
CA PRO A 117 -22.58 8.75 4.73
C PRO A 117 -21.34 9.64 4.89
N ILE A 118 -20.29 9.40 4.11
CA ILE A 118 -19.07 10.22 4.12
C ILE A 118 -19.35 11.69 3.75
N HIS A 119 -20.27 11.95 2.81
CA HIS A 119 -20.60 13.30 2.34
C HIS A 119 -21.58 14.02 3.28
N LEU A 120 -22.26 13.31 4.17
CA LEU A 120 -23.28 13.85 5.07
C LEU A 120 -22.76 14.07 6.50
N HIS A 121 -21.56 13.56 6.82
CA HIS A 121 -21.00 13.63 8.17
C HIS A 121 -19.96 14.75 8.30
N VAL A 122 -18.70 14.44 8.47
CA VAL A 122 -17.62 15.42 8.74
C VAL A 122 -17.05 16.11 7.50
N VAL A 123 -17.23 15.54 6.30
CA VAL A 123 -16.62 16.08 5.07
C VAL A 123 -17.06 17.50 4.75
N PRO A 124 -18.35 17.89 4.87
CA PRO A 124 -18.78 19.25 4.64
C PRO A 124 -18.09 20.27 5.55
N GLU A 125 -17.88 19.90 6.82
CA GLU A 125 -17.19 20.74 7.80
C GLU A 125 -15.72 20.91 7.43
N TYR A 126 -15.01 19.83 7.12
CA TYR A 126 -13.61 19.88 6.66
C TYR A 126 -13.42 20.72 5.41
N LEU A 127 -14.32 20.61 4.44
CA LEU A 127 -14.26 21.41 3.21
C LEU A 127 -14.45 22.90 3.48
N LYS A 128 -15.38 23.25 4.35
CA LYS A 128 -15.65 24.64 4.72
C LYS A 128 -14.49 25.24 5.51
N GLU A 129 -14.07 24.56 6.58
CA GLU A 129 -13.02 25.08 7.47
C GLU A 129 -11.66 25.10 6.81
N SER A 130 -11.33 24.15 5.95
CA SER A 130 -10.10 24.13 5.17
C SER A 130 -9.96 25.39 4.32
N LYS A 131 -11.06 25.85 3.72
CA LYS A 131 -11.08 27.06 2.91
C LYS A 131 -11.04 28.32 3.77
N ASP A 132 -11.85 28.38 4.83
CA ASP A 132 -12.09 29.60 5.60
C ASP A 132 -10.97 29.90 6.61
N PHE A 133 -10.37 28.87 7.22
CA PHE A 133 -9.34 29.06 8.26
C PHE A 133 -7.92 28.86 7.75
N PHE A 134 -7.70 27.81 6.97
CA PHE A 134 -6.33 27.44 6.58
C PHE A 134 -5.90 28.06 5.25
N HIS A 135 -6.85 28.45 4.41
CA HIS A 135 -6.60 28.97 3.06
C HIS A 135 -5.70 28.08 2.18
N ILE A 136 -5.65 26.78 2.49
CA ILE A 136 -4.90 25.78 1.74
C ILE A 136 -5.87 25.04 0.83
N PRO A 137 -5.62 24.97 -0.49
CA PRO A 137 -6.52 24.33 -1.42
C PRO A 137 -6.60 22.80 -1.25
N ASN A 138 -5.53 22.17 -0.73
CA ASN A 138 -5.50 20.73 -0.50
C ASN A 138 -6.11 20.39 0.87
N VAL A 139 -7.34 19.90 0.86
CA VAL A 139 -8.09 19.53 2.06
C VAL A 139 -7.48 18.31 2.77
N VAL A 140 -6.93 17.35 2.02
CA VAL A 140 -6.31 16.14 2.61
C VAL A 140 -5.10 16.53 3.46
N THR A 141 -4.25 17.43 2.97
CA THR A 141 -3.11 17.94 3.73
C THR A 141 -3.56 18.61 5.04
N ASN A 142 -4.64 19.40 5.01
CA ASN A 142 -5.18 20.05 6.21
C ASN A 142 -5.71 19.04 7.22
N ILE A 143 -6.40 18.00 6.75
CA ILE A 143 -6.90 16.94 7.63
C ILE A 143 -5.75 16.22 8.31
N LEU A 144 -4.73 15.82 7.55
CA LEU A 144 -3.59 15.08 8.07
C LEU A 144 -2.70 15.90 9.00
N ALA A 145 -2.53 17.19 8.73
CA ALA A 145 -1.66 18.05 9.54
C ALA A 145 -2.35 18.64 10.77
N SER A 146 -3.67 18.83 10.73
CA SER A 146 -4.42 19.57 11.75
C SER A 146 -5.44 18.70 12.47
N TYR A 147 -6.51 18.30 11.82
CA TYR A 147 -7.61 17.56 12.46
C TYR A 147 -7.22 16.18 12.96
N ARG A 148 -6.36 15.49 12.19
CA ARG A 148 -5.88 14.13 12.47
C ARG A 148 -4.35 14.08 12.60
N GLY A 149 -3.73 15.13 13.09
CA GLY A 149 -2.28 15.21 13.26
C GLY A 149 -1.70 14.12 14.17
N PHE A 150 -2.47 13.62 15.16
CA PHE A 150 -2.04 12.50 15.99
C PHE A 150 -1.95 11.17 15.23
N ASP A 151 -2.75 10.96 14.20
CA ASP A 151 -2.65 9.77 13.35
C ASP A 151 -1.31 9.78 12.61
N THR A 152 -0.96 10.92 12.02
CA THR A 152 0.33 11.12 11.33
C THR A 152 1.52 11.02 12.29
N LEU A 153 1.39 11.51 13.53
CA LEU A 153 2.40 11.29 14.57
C LEU A 153 2.56 9.81 14.90
N GLY A 154 1.45 9.06 15.00
CA GLY A 154 1.47 7.60 15.19
C GLY A 154 2.23 6.88 14.09
N GLU A 155 2.01 7.23 12.82
CA GLU A 155 2.73 6.67 11.67
C GLU A 155 4.24 6.92 11.75
N THR A 156 4.66 8.14 12.08
CA THR A 156 6.08 8.47 12.23
C THR A 156 6.73 7.70 13.40
N ILE A 157 6.02 7.50 14.50
CA ILE A 157 6.49 6.69 15.63
C ILE A 157 6.66 5.22 15.22
N VAL A 158 5.74 4.66 14.44
CA VAL A 158 5.84 3.28 13.94
C VAL A 158 7.08 3.11 13.05
N ILE A 159 7.31 4.03 12.12
CA ILE A 159 8.49 4.00 11.25
C ILE A 159 9.79 4.12 12.06
N PHE A 160 9.82 5.04 13.01
CA PHE A 160 10.97 5.21 13.93
C PHE A 160 11.25 3.95 14.74
N THR A 161 10.20 3.34 15.29
CA THR A 161 10.30 2.09 16.07
C THR A 161 10.81 0.94 15.21
N ALA A 162 10.33 0.83 13.97
CA ALA A 162 10.82 -0.17 13.03
C ALA A 162 12.32 0.02 12.72
N GLY A 163 12.76 1.26 12.54
CA GLY A 163 14.16 1.60 12.35
C GLY A 163 15.02 1.23 13.56
N LEU A 164 14.59 1.59 14.77
CA LEU A 164 15.28 1.22 16.02
C LEU A 164 15.34 -0.30 16.20
N GLY A 165 14.23 -1.00 15.92
CA GLY A 165 14.17 -2.46 15.98
C GLY A 165 15.16 -3.13 15.04
N ALA A 166 15.24 -2.66 13.80
CA ALA A 166 16.18 -3.17 12.80
C ALA A 166 17.65 -2.95 13.23
N VAL A 167 17.97 -1.75 13.72
CA VAL A 167 19.32 -1.42 14.19
C VAL A 167 19.67 -2.26 15.42
N SER A 168 18.79 -2.36 16.41
CA SER A 168 19.02 -3.15 17.62
C SER A 168 19.23 -4.63 17.28
N TYR A 169 18.43 -5.18 16.38
CA TYR A 169 18.57 -6.57 15.94
C TYR A 169 19.94 -6.82 15.29
N THR A 170 20.39 -5.94 14.39
CA THR A 170 21.70 -6.08 13.75
C THR A 170 22.86 -5.99 14.73
N HIS A 171 22.79 -5.09 15.69
CA HIS A 171 23.84 -4.97 16.72
C HIS A 171 23.88 -6.12 17.72
N LEU A 172 22.73 -6.68 18.09
CA LEU A 172 22.66 -7.83 19.00
C LEU A 172 23.04 -9.16 18.34
N THR A 173 22.86 -9.27 17.01
CA THR A 173 23.14 -10.51 16.25
C THR A 173 24.49 -10.52 15.55
N LEU A 174 25.24 -9.40 15.57
CA LEU A 174 26.61 -9.41 15.11
C LEU A 174 27.42 -10.35 16.02
N PRO A 175 28.09 -11.39 15.46
CA PRO A 175 28.92 -12.26 16.26
C PRO A 175 30.04 -11.43 16.90
N THR A 176 30.16 -11.50 18.21
CA THR A 176 31.28 -10.93 19.01
C THR A 176 32.62 -11.64 18.73
N SER A 177 32.70 -12.38 17.64
CA SER A 177 33.93 -13.10 17.24
C SER A 177 34.79 -12.28 16.28
N VAL A 178 35.20 -11.10 16.73
CA VAL A 178 36.41 -10.44 16.21
C VAL A 178 37.13 -9.81 17.39
N ILE A 179 37.74 -10.64 18.19
CA ILE A 179 38.93 -10.32 19.02
C ILE A 179 39.92 -11.43 18.76
#